data_5d6f3f86eb70b8d32541921bff6a90a8
#
_entry.id   5d6f3f86eb70b8d32541921bff6a90a8
#
_cell.length_a   1.000
_cell.length_b   1.000
_cell.length_c   1.000
_cell.angle_alpha   90.00
_cell.angle_beta   90.00
_cell.angle_gamma   90.00
#
_symmetry.space_group_name_H-M   'P 1'
#
loop_
_entity.id
_entity.type
_entity.pdbx_description
1 polymer ?
#
loop_
_entity_poly.entity_id
_entity_poly.type
_entity_poly.pdbx_seq_one_letter_code
_entity_poly.pdbx_strand_id
1 'polypeptide(L)'
;VKTTLLVITSKQHVNSDQLTRLTTTNEVLPLEKFDVHVGCAIEDFPEEVLENDNSNPVALLWWFGDAKVMADVLTKPAVQKNIKWMHAASAGVEHLLKEARIANSQTPLTNAKGAFSASLGEWSVFSFLWFNKHANAMRVSQKNKEWTRAPVGMLAGKTVLIAVRNFPNHHVPPPSLPILVPEGTITLTVYSYTLRETDTFFLISQGYGDIGRAVAVRAKALGMRVVGMRRDPGKSVADVKSKLIDMCYKLTPETLKTQVASCDFVVLATPHTPETTNLMSREIFENMKPTSVFVNVGRGACVDEDALIEVLTSNKIAGAALDVTKTEPLPSESPLWGMENVFLSFHTADLTDDYFDLTLRVFKQHVSAYLGEPVEQTGDSLNAPAWNLVNKESGY
;
A
#
# COMPACT_ATOMS: atom_id res chain seq x y z
N VAL A 1 -7.62 2.56 -32.87
CA VAL A 1 -6.70 1.43 -32.57
C VAL A 1 -7.01 0.98 -31.15
N LYS A 2 -7.28 -0.31 -30.94
CA LYS A 2 -7.48 -0.89 -29.61
C LYS A 2 -6.13 -1.17 -28.95
N THR A 3 -6.07 -1.04 -27.63
CA THR A 3 -4.94 -1.54 -26.85
C THR A 3 -5.14 -3.02 -26.56
N THR A 4 -4.15 -3.84 -26.83
CA THR A 4 -4.14 -5.26 -26.42
C THR A 4 -3.78 -5.35 -24.94
N LEU A 5 -4.69 -5.86 -24.09
CA LEU A 5 -4.46 -6.10 -22.68
C LEU A 5 -4.23 -7.59 -22.41
N LEU A 6 -3.03 -7.95 -22.00
CA LEU A 6 -2.70 -9.31 -21.59
C LEU A 6 -2.78 -9.41 -20.07
N VAL A 7 -3.70 -10.23 -19.57
CA VAL A 7 -3.93 -10.45 -18.14
C VAL A 7 -3.28 -11.76 -17.72
N ILE A 8 -2.26 -11.68 -16.89
CA ILE A 8 -1.53 -12.83 -16.34
C ILE A 8 -2.16 -13.19 -15.01
N THR A 9 -2.79 -14.35 -14.93
CA THR A 9 -3.52 -14.82 -13.74
C THR A 9 -3.11 -16.24 -13.34
N SER A 10 -3.70 -16.76 -12.25
CA SER A 10 -3.52 -18.13 -11.79
C SER A 10 -4.77 -18.97 -12.04
N LYS A 11 -4.62 -20.30 -12.02
CA LYS A 11 -5.75 -21.24 -12.15
C LYS A 11 -6.83 -21.00 -11.07
N GLN A 12 -6.45 -20.47 -9.90
CA GLN A 12 -7.35 -20.15 -8.83
C GLN A 12 -8.24 -18.93 -9.15
N HIS A 13 -7.72 -17.95 -9.88
CA HIS A 13 -8.39 -16.67 -10.11
C HIS A 13 -8.93 -16.48 -11.52
N VAL A 14 -8.60 -17.38 -12.49
CA VAL A 14 -8.99 -17.23 -13.90
C VAL A 14 -10.50 -17.15 -14.12
N ASN A 15 -11.29 -17.79 -13.26
CA ASN A 15 -12.76 -17.77 -13.30
C ASN A 15 -13.37 -16.87 -12.21
N SER A 16 -12.61 -15.95 -11.63
CA SER A 16 -13.16 -15.03 -10.63
C SER A 16 -14.19 -14.07 -11.24
N ASP A 17 -15.16 -13.65 -10.43
CA ASP A 17 -16.17 -12.66 -10.83
C ASP A 17 -15.51 -11.36 -11.34
N GLN A 18 -14.42 -10.93 -10.69
CA GLN A 18 -13.68 -9.73 -11.04
C GLN A 18 -13.06 -9.81 -12.45
N LEU A 19 -12.46 -10.95 -12.82
CA LEU A 19 -11.93 -11.14 -14.17
C LEU A 19 -13.05 -11.26 -15.20
N THR A 20 -14.17 -11.89 -14.84
CA THR A 20 -15.36 -11.91 -15.69
C THR A 20 -15.84 -10.50 -15.97
N ARG A 21 -16.00 -9.65 -14.96
CA ARG A 21 -16.38 -8.24 -15.11
C ARG A 21 -15.37 -7.45 -15.94
N LEU A 22 -14.08 -7.70 -15.74
CA LEU A 22 -13.01 -7.06 -16.52
C LEU A 22 -13.11 -7.37 -18.01
N THR A 23 -13.50 -8.58 -18.38
CA THR A 23 -13.50 -9.08 -19.77
C THR A 23 -14.82 -8.97 -20.49
N THR A 24 -15.94 -8.84 -19.78
CA THR A 24 -17.29 -8.92 -20.37
C THR A 24 -18.15 -7.66 -20.18
N THR A 25 -17.71 -6.72 -19.32
CA THR A 25 -18.47 -5.49 -19.05
C THR A 25 -17.63 -4.24 -19.25
N ASN A 26 -18.29 -3.11 -19.51
CA ASN A 26 -17.62 -1.80 -19.58
C ASN A 26 -17.46 -1.14 -18.20
N GLU A 27 -17.63 -1.87 -17.12
CA GLU A 27 -17.55 -1.33 -15.76
C GLU A 27 -16.13 -0.89 -15.38
N VAL A 28 -15.14 -1.69 -15.78
CA VAL A 28 -13.70 -1.48 -15.46
C VAL A 28 -12.94 -0.98 -16.67
N LEU A 29 -13.16 -1.61 -17.82
CA LEU A 29 -12.51 -1.33 -19.09
C LEU A 29 -13.51 -0.92 -20.15
N PRO A 30 -13.27 0.15 -20.92
CA PRO A 30 -14.04 0.41 -22.14
C PRO A 30 -13.63 -0.61 -23.22
N LEU A 31 -14.38 -1.70 -23.35
CA LEU A 31 -14.03 -2.84 -24.23
C LEU A 31 -13.96 -2.46 -25.71
N GLU A 32 -14.55 -1.35 -26.12
CA GLU A 32 -14.36 -0.80 -27.45
C GLU A 32 -12.94 -0.28 -27.68
N LYS A 33 -12.19 0.07 -26.61
CA LYS A 33 -10.79 0.54 -26.63
C LYS A 33 -9.77 -0.54 -26.31
N PHE A 34 -10.22 -1.69 -25.76
CA PHE A 34 -9.33 -2.78 -25.36
C PHE A 34 -9.70 -4.10 -26.06
N ASP A 35 -8.65 -4.89 -26.36
CA ASP A 35 -8.74 -6.28 -26.73
C ASP A 35 -8.08 -7.11 -25.64
N VAL A 36 -8.88 -7.90 -24.89
CA VAL A 36 -8.45 -8.49 -23.61
C VAL A 36 -8.23 -10.00 -23.77
N HIS A 37 -7.04 -10.46 -23.42
CA HIS A 37 -6.66 -11.86 -23.38
C HIS A 37 -6.22 -12.24 -21.97
N VAL A 38 -6.75 -13.34 -21.43
CA VAL A 38 -6.46 -13.84 -20.08
C VAL A 38 -5.76 -15.18 -20.16
N GLY A 39 -4.64 -15.33 -19.46
CA GLY A 39 -3.86 -16.55 -19.45
C GLY A 39 -3.17 -16.83 -18.12
N CYS A 40 -2.97 -18.12 -17.82
CA CYS A 40 -2.20 -18.60 -16.67
C CYS A 40 -0.77 -19.01 -17.07
N ALA A 41 -0.56 -19.29 -18.35
CA ALA A 41 0.71 -19.65 -18.98
C ALA A 41 0.87 -18.91 -20.31
N ILE A 42 2.07 -18.92 -20.88
CA ILE A 42 2.34 -18.18 -22.11
C ILE A 42 1.57 -18.76 -23.31
N GLU A 43 1.33 -20.06 -23.30
CA GLU A 43 0.60 -20.81 -24.33
C GLU A 43 -0.90 -20.47 -24.36
N ASP A 44 -1.43 -19.84 -23.32
CA ASP A 44 -2.84 -19.43 -23.26
C ASP A 44 -3.10 -18.16 -24.09
N PHE A 45 -2.04 -17.43 -24.49
CA PHE A 45 -2.18 -16.23 -25.29
C PHE A 45 -2.06 -16.56 -26.79
N PRO A 46 -2.90 -15.94 -27.66
CA PRO A 46 -2.83 -16.19 -29.10
C PRO A 46 -1.45 -15.84 -29.68
N GLU A 47 -0.90 -16.72 -30.50
CA GLU A 47 0.40 -16.53 -31.14
C GLU A 47 0.46 -15.22 -31.95
N GLU A 48 -0.62 -14.87 -32.61
CA GLU A 48 -0.77 -13.63 -33.37
C GLU A 48 -0.60 -12.36 -32.51
N VAL A 49 -0.94 -12.44 -31.23
CA VAL A 49 -0.79 -11.33 -30.26
C VAL A 49 0.64 -11.24 -29.73
N LEU A 50 1.33 -12.37 -29.62
CA LEU A 50 2.69 -12.46 -29.06
C LEU A 50 3.78 -12.23 -30.12
N GLU A 51 3.58 -12.71 -31.34
CA GLU A 51 4.64 -12.81 -32.36
C GLU A 51 4.43 -11.83 -33.52
N ASN A 52 3.18 -11.53 -33.90
CA ASN A 52 2.89 -10.69 -35.05
C ASN A 52 2.89 -9.19 -34.70
N ASP A 53 3.59 -8.42 -35.53
CA ASP A 53 3.66 -6.96 -35.42
C ASP A 53 2.37 -6.31 -35.95
N ASN A 54 1.31 -6.30 -35.15
CA ASN A 54 0.04 -5.65 -35.47
C ASN A 54 0.01 -4.15 -35.13
N SER A 55 1.13 -3.58 -34.64
CA SER A 55 1.28 -2.17 -34.25
C SER A 55 0.29 -1.66 -33.18
N ASN A 56 -0.51 -2.54 -32.58
CA ASN A 56 -1.39 -2.17 -31.50
C ASN A 56 -0.60 -1.94 -30.20
N PRO A 57 -0.91 -0.89 -29.43
CA PRO A 57 -0.33 -0.75 -28.09
C PRO A 57 -0.63 -1.97 -27.23
N VAL A 58 0.33 -2.41 -26.42
CA VAL A 58 0.18 -3.53 -25.48
C VAL A 58 0.27 -3.02 -24.06
N ALA A 59 -0.63 -3.52 -23.20
CA ALA A 59 -0.57 -3.36 -21.76
C ALA A 59 -0.57 -4.74 -21.08
N LEU A 60 0.10 -4.88 -19.95
CA LEU A 60 0.10 -6.09 -19.14
C LEU A 60 -0.55 -5.81 -17.79
N LEU A 61 -1.46 -6.69 -17.39
CA LEU A 61 -2.02 -6.72 -16.04
C LEU A 61 -1.58 -8.02 -15.36
N TRP A 62 -0.80 -7.90 -14.30
CA TRP A 62 -0.55 -9.01 -13.40
C TRP A 62 -1.71 -9.09 -12.39
N TRP A 63 -2.48 -10.18 -12.48
CA TRP A 63 -3.62 -10.49 -11.62
C TRP A 63 -3.37 -11.77 -10.84
N PHE A 64 -2.45 -11.71 -9.88
CA PHE A 64 -2.08 -12.83 -9.01
C PHE A 64 -1.64 -14.10 -9.75
N GLY A 65 -1.01 -13.95 -10.90
CA GLY A 65 -0.41 -15.02 -11.69
C GLY A 65 1.05 -15.26 -11.35
N ASP A 66 1.71 -16.10 -12.15
CA ASP A 66 3.16 -16.31 -12.03
C ASP A 66 3.91 -15.10 -12.63
N ALA A 67 4.80 -14.50 -11.85
CA ALA A 67 5.66 -13.39 -12.28
C ALA A 67 6.56 -13.79 -13.46
N LYS A 68 6.98 -15.07 -13.53
CA LYS A 68 7.77 -15.61 -14.62
C LYS A 68 7.01 -15.58 -15.95
N VAL A 69 5.71 -15.90 -15.95
CA VAL A 69 4.87 -15.80 -17.16
C VAL A 69 4.86 -14.36 -17.68
N MET A 70 4.69 -13.35 -16.78
CA MET A 70 4.76 -11.96 -17.17
C MET A 70 6.15 -11.58 -17.75
N ALA A 71 7.22 -12.08 -17.14
CA ALA A 71 8.59 -11.87 -17.63
C ALA A 71 8.84 -12.52 -18.99
N ASP A 72 8.28 -13.71 -19.24
CA ASP A 72 8.41 -14.42 -20.52
C ASP A 72 7.56 -13.76 -21.61
N VAL A 73 6.37 -13.27 -21.31
CA VAL A 73 5.55 -12.47 -22.24
C VAL A 73 6.30 -11.20 -22.69
N LEU A 74 7.07 -10.55 -21.82
CA LEU A 74 7.92 -9.41 -22.18
C LEU A 74 9.04 -9.72 -23.19
N THR A 75 9.35 -10.99 -23.45
CA THR A 75 10.34 -11.38 -24.46
C THR A 75 9.77 -11.53 -25.87
N LYS A 76 8.44 -11.51 -25.98
CA LYS A 76 7.77 -11.76 -27.27
C LYS A 76 7.89 -10.54 -28.19
N PRO A 77 8.20 -10.76 -29.49
CA PRO A 77 8.52 -9.66 -30.44
C PRO A 77 7.46 -8.56 -30.51
N ALA A 78 6.18 -8.94 -30.64
CA ALA A 78 5.08 -7.98 -30.71
C ALA A 78 4.93 -7.18 -29.42
N VAL A 79 5.11 -7.85 -28.25
CA VAL A 79 5.04 -7.22 -26.93
C VAL A 79 6.21 -6.28 -26.73
N GLN A 80 7.46 -6.71 -26.97
CA GLN A 80 8.66 -5.86 -26.83
C GLN A 80 8.55 -4.55 -27.59
N LYS A 81 8.03 -4.61 -28.81
CA LYS A 81 7.91 -3.43 -29.69
C LYS A 81 6.80 -2.48 -29.24
N ASN A 82 5.69 -3.01 -28.76
CA ASN A 82 4.45 -2.26 -28.62
C ASN A 82 4.03 -2.02 -27.16
N ILE A 83 4.75 -2.57 -26.16
CA ILE A 83 4.39 -2.41 -24.75
C ILE A 83 4.44 -0.95 -24.28
N LYS A 84 3.37 -0.49 -23.64
CA LYS A 84 3.23 0.88 -23.16
C LYS A 84 3.10 0.96 -21.64
N TRP A 85 2.57 -0.09 -21.01
CA TRP A 85 2.23 -0.05 -19.61
C TRP A 85 2.15 -1.45 -18.99
N MET A 86 2.55 -1.56 -17.72
CA MET A 86 2.36 -2.74 -16.86
C MET A 86 1.63 -2.31 -15.58
N HIS A 87 0.73 -3.15 -15.08
CA HIS A 87 0.05 -2.94 -13.80
C HIS A 87 0.10 -4.20 -12.95
N ALA A 88 0.36 -4.04 -11.65
CA ALA A 88 0.26 -5.10 -10.66
C ALA A 88 -0.99 -4.92 -9.81
N ALA A 89 -1.82 -5.95 -9.71
CA ALA A 89 -3.03 -5.96 -8.90
C ALA A 89 -2.76 -6.01 -7.38
N SER A 90 -1.52 -6.02 -6.94
CA SER A 90 -1.10 -5.90 -5.54
C SER A 90 -0.45 -4.54 -5.27
N ALA A 91 -0.40 -4.12 -4.01
CA ALA A 91 0.35 -2.94 -3.61
C ALA A 91 1.86 -3.22 -3.55
N GLY A 92 2.28 -4.38 -3.04
CA GLY A 92 3.67 -4.84 -3.06
C GLY A 92 4.02 -5.49 -4.40
N VAL A 93 5.19 -5.18 -4.94
CA VAL A 93 5.66 -5.67 -6.24
C VAL A 93 7.02 -6.37 -6.17
N GLU A 94 7.51 -6.64 -4.97
CA GLU A 94 8.83 -7.23 -4.73
C GLU A 94 8.99 -8.57 -5.45
N HIS A 95 7.92 -9.35 -5.53
CA HIS A 95 7.90 -10.64 -6.24
C HIS A 95 8.04 -10.49 -7.75
N LEU A 96 7.45 -9.44 -8.35
CA LEU A 96 7.60 -9.13 -9.79
C LEU A 96 9.01 -8.64 -10.08
N LEU A 97 9.59 -7.82 -9.21
CA LEU A 97 10.93 -7.25 -9.42
C LEU A 97 12.07 -8.23 -9.17
N LYS A 98 11.81 -9.45 -8.66
CA LYS A 98 12.76 -10.57 -8.70
C LYS A 98 13.04 -11.02 -10.13
N GLU A 99 12.09 -10.83 -11.05
CA GLU A 99 12.27 -11.13 -12.46
C GLU A 99 13.04 -9.99 -13.14
N ALA A 100 14.30 -10.28 -13.52
CA ALA A 100 15.20 -9.27 -14.08
C ALA A 100 14.64 -8.56 -15.33
N ARG A 101 13.82 -9.25 -16.12
CA ARG A 101 13.17 -8.67 -17.30
C ARG A 101 12.14 -7.61 -16.94
N ILE A 102 11.41 -7.79 -15.85
CA ILE A 102 10.45 -6.80 -15.34
C ILE A 102 11.21 -5.64 -14.70
N ALA A 103 12.18 -5.95 -13.83
CA ALA A 103 12.96 -4.95 -13.10
C ALA A 103 13.71 -4.00 -14.06
N ASN A 104 14.36 -4.54 -15.09
CA ASN A 104 15.18 -3.77 -16.04
C ASN A 104 14.36 -3.17 -17.21
N SER A 105 13.08 -3.50 -17.34
CA SER A 105 12.23 -2.93 -18.38
C SER A 105 12.07 -1.42 -18.19
N GLN A 106 12.13 -0.67 -19.29
CA GLN A 106 11.82 0.77 -19.28
C GLN A 106 10.31 1.06 -19.29
N THR A 107 9.49 0.03 -19.49
CA THR A 107 8.03 0.19 -19.49
C THR A 107 7.53 0.60 -18.10
N PRO A 108 6.69 1.62 -17.98
CA PRO A 108 6.09 2.01 -16.72
C PRO A 108 5.36 0.85 -16.04
N LEU A 109 5.63 0.64 -14.76
CA LEU A 109 4.90 -0.29 -13.90
C LEU A 109 4.13 0.50 -12.86
N THR A 110 2.82 0.26 -12.76
CA THR A 110 1.95 0.79 -11.70
C THR A 110 1.47 -0.36 -10.80
N ASN A 111 0.90 -0.02 -9.64
CA ASN A 111 0.42 -1.00 -8.68
C ASN A 111 -0.87 -0.56 -7.99
N ALA A 112 -1.46 -1.45 -7.19
CA ALA A 112 -2.70 -1.21 -6.46
C ALA A 112 -2.49 -0.42 -5.13
N LYS A 113 -1.43 0.39 -5.04
CA LYS A 113 -1.18 1.23 -3.86
C LYS A 113 -2.38 2.13 -3.56
N GLY A 114 -2.73 2.20 -2.28
CA GLY A 114 -3.89 2.97 -1.79
C GLY A 114 -5.18 2.15 -1.69
N ALA A 115 -5.30 1.02 -2.39
CA ALA A 115 -6.49 0.17 -2.35
C ALA A 115 -6.84 -0.28 -0.91
N PHE A 116 -5.83 -0.62 -0.12
CA PHE A 116 -5.99 -1.33 1.15
C PHE A 116 -5.76 -0.44 2.39
N SER A 117 -5.56 0.85 2.21
CA SER A 117 -5.17 1.76 3.30
C SER A 117 -6.21 1.86 4.40
N ALA A 118 -7.49 1.78 4.07
CA ALA A 118 -8.59 1.86 5.03
C ALA A 118 -8.55 0.67 6.01
N SER A 119 -8.46 -0.56 5.48
CA SER A 119 -8.38 -1.78 6.28
C SER A 119 -7.15 -1.81 7.20
N LEU A 120 -5.97 -1.47 6.65
CA LEU A 120 -4.73 -1.38 7.44
C LEU A 120 -4.83 -0.32 8.54
N GLY A 121 -5.55 0.80 8.27
CA GLY A 121 -5.86 1.81 9.27
C GLY A 121 -6.75 1.29 10.39
N GLU A 122 -7.76 0.51 10.07
CA GLU A 122 -8.68 -0.14 11.03
C GLU A 122 -7.95 -1.18 11.88
N TRP A 123 -7.18 -2.05 11.23
CA TRP A 123 -6.39 -3.06 11.91
C TRP A 123 -5.38 -2.43 12.90
N SER A 124 -4.75 -1.32 12.52
CA SER A 124 -3.83 -0.60 13.41
C SER A 124 -4.56 -0.11 14.66
N VAL A 125 -5.74 0.51 14.50
CA VAL A 125 -6.54 1.00 15.64
C VAL A 125 -7.11 -0.16 16.46
N PHE A 126 -7.53 -1.24 15.83
CA PHE A 126 -7.90 -2.47 16.52
C PHE A 126 -6.75 -2.97 17.40
N SER A 127 -5.52 -2.96 16.89
CA SER A 127 -4.32 -3.32 17.66
C SER A 127 -4.13 -2.41 18.87
N PHE A 128 -4.33 -1.09 18.73
CA PHE A 128 -4.27 -0.17 19.87
C PHE A 128 -5.31 -0.53 20.94
N LEU A 129 -6.53 -0.83 20.53
CA LEU A 129 -7.61 -1.22 21.43
C LEU A 129 -7.33 -2.57 22.08
N TRP A 130 -6.81 -3.54 21.33
CA TRP A 130 -6.45 -4.86 21.82
C TRP A 130 -5.53 -4.79 23.05
N PHE A 131 -4.44 -4.05 22.95
CA PHE A 131 -3.50 -3.86 24.06
C PHE A 131 -4.08 -2.96 25.15
N ASN A 132 -4.67 -1.82 24.79
CA ASN A 132 -5.14 -0.83 25.73
C ASN A 132 -6.35 -1.30 26.55
N LYS A 133 -7.13 -2.27 26.05
CA LYS A 133 -8.25 -2.91 26.74
C LYS A 133 -7.89 -4.26 27.35
N HIS A 134 -6.63 -4.70 27.27
CA HIS A 134 -6.16 -5.99 27.77
C HIS A 134 -6.98 -7.17 27.21
N ALA A 135 -7.29 -7.14 25.89
CA ALA A 135 -8.19 -8.12 25.26
C ALA A 135 -7.72 -9.57 25.43
N ASN A 136 -6.39 -9.81 25.35
CA ASN A 136 -5.84 -11.15 25.57
C ASN A 136 -6.12 -11.67 27.00
N ALA A 137 -5.87 -10.86 28.03
CA ALA A 137 -6.16 -11.23 29.41
C ALA A 137 -7.66 -11.50 29.62
N MET A 138 -8.55 -10.72 29.02
CA MET A 138 -10.00 -10.98 29.05
C MET A 138 -10.36 -12.32 28.40
N ARG A 139 -9.70 -12.67 27.26
CA ARG A 139 -9.90 -13.97 26.60
C ARG A 139 -9.43 -15.14 27.47
N VAL A 140 -8.29 -14.98 28.14
CA VAL A 140 -7.79 -15.99 29.09
C VAL A 140 -8.76 -16.16 30.25
N SER A 141 -9.18 -15.09 30.91
CA SER A 141 -10.17 -15.14 32.00
C SER A 141 -11.49 -15.77 31.55
N GLN A 142 -11.98 -15.43 30.34
CA GLN A 142 -13.19 -16.06 29.79
C GLN A 142 -13.01 -17.58 29.59
N LYS A 143 -11.87 -18.02 29.05
CA LYS A 143 -11.56 -19.44 28.86
C LYS A 143 -11.52 -20.20 30.20
N ASN A 144 -10.95 -19.56 31.22
CA ASN A 144 -10.85 -20.14 32.58
C ASN A 144 -12.16 -20.01 33.40
N LYS A 145 -13.18 -19.31 32.87
CA LYS A 145 -14.44 -18.99 33.59
C LYS A 145 -14.21 -18.13 34.84
N GLU A 146 -13.23 -17.25 34.79
CA GLU A 146 -12.86 -16.34 35.87
C GLU A 146 -13.50 -14.96 35.64
N TRP A 147 -14.24 -14.45 36.62
CA TRP A 147 -14.80 -13.10 36.59
C TRP A 147 -13.79 -12.09 37.12
N THR A 148 -12.81 -11.74 36.30
CA THR A 148 -11.72 -10.83 36.70
C THR A 148 -12.04 -9.39 36.31
N ARG A 149 -12.09 -8.50 37.30
CA ARG A 149 -12.24 -7.03 37.08
C ARG A 149 -10.86 -6.36 37.16
N ALA A 150 -10.41 -5.77 36.05
CA ALA A 150 -9.17 -5.03 35.99
C ALA A 150 -9.40 -3.66 35.33
N PRO A 151 -8.67 -2.62 35.74
CA PRO A 151 -8.69 -1.33 35.04
C PRO A 151 -8.23 -1.50 33.59
N VAL A 152 -8.85 -0.74 32.68
CA VAL A 152 -8.45 -0.67 31.27
C VAL A 152 -8.12 0.78 30.90
N GLY A 153 -7.23 0.96 29.93
CA GLY A 153 -6.84 2.28 29.48
C GLY A 153 -7.83 2.95 28.54
N MET A 154 -7.65 4.25 28.34
CA MET A 154 -8.28 5.06 27.30
C MET A 154 -7.25 5.42 26.23
N LEU A 155 -7.64 5.49 24.96
CA LEU A 155 -6.77 5.98 23.87
C LEU A 155 -6.69 7.49 23.85
N ALA A 156 -7.73 8.18 24.31
CA ALA A 156 -7.73 9.63 24.39
C ALA A 156 -6.53 10.15 25.20
N GLY A 157 -5.82 11.12 24.64
CA GLY A 157 -4.60 11.69 25.22
C GLY A 157 -3.32 10.88 25.01
N LYS A 158 -3.40 9.62 24.55
CA LYS A 158 -2.21 8.84 24.18
C LYS A 158 -1.59 9.33 22.86
N THR A 159 -0.31 9.11 22.69
CA THR A 159 0.44 9.51 21.49
C THR A 159 0.74 8.31 20.62
N VAL A 160 0.38 8.38 19.33
CA VAL A 160 0.82 7.43 18.30
C VAL A 160 1.85 8.10 17.39
N LEU A 161 2.95 7.40 17.14
CA LEU A 161 3.93 7.71 16.10
C LEU A 161 3.63 6.85 14.87
N ILE A 162 3.58 7.47 13.70
CA ILE A 162 3.35 6.81 12.42
C ILE A 162 4.56 7.06 11.52
N ALA A 163 5.37 6.03 11.31
CA ALA A 163 6.57 6.08 10.47
C ALA A 163 6.24 5.51 9.08
N VAL A 164 6.34 6.38 8.06
CA VAL A 164 6.11 6.01 6.66
C VAL A 164 7.19 6.61 5.78
N ARG A 165 7.66 5.83 4.82
CA ARG A 165 8.60 6.31 3.81
C ARG A 165 7.96 6.30 2.43
N ASN A 166 7.67 7.49 1.89
CA ASN A 166 7.20 7.66 0.52
C ASN A 166 8.35 8.07 -0.39
N PHE A 167 8.41 7.48 -1.60
CA PHE A 167 9.30 7.94 -2.67
C PHE A 167 8.73 9.18 -3.37
N PRO A 168 9.57 10.00 -4.01
CA PRO A 168 9.07 11.05 -4.87
C PRO A 168 8.27 10.38 -5.99
N ASN A 169 7.01 10.78 -6.15
CA ASN A 169 6.34 10.53 -7.41
C ASN A 169 7.10 11.33 -8.47
N HIS A 170 7.85 10.64 -9.33
CA HIS A 170 8.25 11.23 -10.58
C HIS A 170 6.94 11.45 -11.34
N HIS A 171 6.54 12.69 -11.57
CA HIS A 171 5.52 13.03 -12.55
C HIS A 171 6.10 12.68 -13.92
N VAL A 172 6.02 11.41 -14.28
CA VAL A 172 6.06 11.00 -15.67
C VAL A 172 4.60 11.07 -16.09
N PRO A 173 4.22 11.95 -17.01
CA PRO A 173 2.87 11.92 -17.56
C PRO A 173 2.63 10.53 -18.15
N PRO A 174 1.38 10.02 -18.12
CA PRO A 174 1.06 8.78 -18.81
C PRO A 174 1.60 8.85 -20.23
N PRO A 175 2.11 7.73 -20.80
CA PRO A 175 2.62 7.71 -22.14
C PRO A 175 1.52 8.23 -23.07
N SER A 176 1.73 9.42 -23.62
CA SER A 176 0.79 10.02 -24.55
C SER A 176 0.70 9.10 -25.78
N LEU A 177 -0.46 8.51 -25.99
CA LEU A 177 -0.84 8.11 -27.33
C LEU A 177 -0.77 9.40 -28.19
N PRO A 178 -0.27 9.35 -29.42
CA PRO A 178 -0.25 10.52 -30.27
C PRO A 178 -1.70 10.98 -30.47
N ILE A 179 -2.10 11.99 -29.72
CA ILE A 179 -3.35 12.70 -29.94
C ILE A 179 -3.10 13.50 -31.21
N LEU A 180 -3.77 13.14 -32.29
CA LEU A 180 -3.96 14.00 -33.44
C LEU A 180 -4.76 15.22 -32.96
N VAL A 181 -4.05 16.26 -32.55
CA VAL A 181 -4.65 17.57 -32.27
C VAL A 181 -4.87 18.27 -33.60
N PRO A 182 -6.10 18.64 -33.95
CA PRO A 182 -6.30 19.58 -35.04
C PRO A 182 -5.63 20.91 -34.66
N GLU A 183 -4.85 21.47 -35.57
CA GLU A 183 -4.24 22.79 -35.42
C GLU A 183 -5.31 23.84 -35.12
N GLY A 184 -5.17 24.59 -34.07
CA GLY A 184 -5.86 25.84 -33.83
C GLY A 184 -6.32 26.07 -32.39
N THR A 185 -5.63 27.03 -31.77
CA THR A 185 -6.05 27.81 -30.60
C THR A 185 -5.68 27.27 -29.22
N ILE A 186 -4.53 27.73 -28.70
CA ILE A 186 -4.17 27.66 -27.29
C ILE A 186 -4.88 28.81 -26.56
N THR A 187 -5.87 28.50 -25.74
CA THR A 187 -6.37 29.44 -24.74
C THR A 187 -5.93 28.97 -23.37
N LEU A 188 -4.92 29.62 -22.81
CA LEU A 188 -4.49 29.44 -21.42
C LEU A 188 -5.54 30.12 -20.52
N THR A 189 -6.44 29.36 -19.94
CA THR A 189 -7.32 29.87 -18.89
C THR A 189 -6.71 29.55 -17.52
N VAL A 190 -6.09 30.55 -16.91
CA VAL A 190 -5.64 30.48 -15.52
C VAL A 190 -6.86 30.70 -14.64
N TYR A 191 -7.37 29.65 -14.01
CA TYR A 191 -8.39 29.79 -12.98
C TYR A 191 -7.72 30.16 -11.64
N SER A 192 -7.88 31.41 -11.25
CA SER A 192 -7.65 31.86 -9.87
C SER A 192 -8.89 31.49 -9.06
N TYR A 193 -8.78 30.49 -8.18
CA TYR A 193 -9.84 30.19 -7.23
C TYR A 193 -9.71 31.07 -5.99
N THR A 194 -10.67 31.95 -5.80
CA THR A 194 -10.93 32.61 -4.52
C THR A 194 -11.75 31.63 -3.66
N LEU A 195 -11.16 31.11 -2.60
CA LEU A 195 -11.82 30.23 -1.65
C LEU A 195 -12.91 31.02 -0.91
N ARG A 196 -14.18 30.59 -1.00
CA ARG A 196 -15.26 31.00 -0.12
C ARG A 196 -15.28 30.10 1.11
N GLU A 197 -15.58 30.66 2.27
CA GLU A 197 -15.58 30.01 3.59
C GLU A 197 -16.57 28.84 3.76
N THR A 198 -17.30 28.45 2.73
CA THR A 198 -18.33 27.40 2.76
C THR A 198 -17.96 26.14 1.94
N ASP A 199 -16.78 26.11 1.31
CA ASP A 199 -16.40 24.94 0.50
C ASP A 199 -15.72 23.88 1.36
N THR A 200 -16.51 22.90 1.68
CA THR A 200 -16.18 21.69 2.41
C THR A 200 -15.13 20.88 1.63
N PHE A 201 -13.88 20.90 2.13
CA PHE A 201 -12.85 19.87 2.03
C PHE A 201 -12.55 19.20 0.70
N PHE A 202 -11.77 19.86 -0.15
CA PHE A 202 -10.85 19.17 -1.07
C PHE A 202 -9.40 19.43 -0.63
N LEU A 203 -8.92 18.65 0.32
CA LEU A 203 -7.51 18.63 0.69
C LEU A 203 -6.79 17.54 -0.11
N ILE A 204 -6.04 17.96 -1.11
CA ILE A 204 -5.01 17.16 -1.77
C ILE A 204 -3.91 16.92 -0.73
N SER A 205 -3.97 15.83 0.00
CA SER A 205 -2.92 15.47 0.93
C SER A 205 -1.99 14.42 0.30
N GLN A 206 -0.86 14.88 -0.17
CA GLN A 206 0.31 14.02 -0.45
C GLN A 206 1.15 13.92 0.84
N GLY A 207 0.60 13.28 1.87
CA GLY A 207 1.20 13.20 3.19
C GLY A 207 1.71 11.79 3.54
N TYR A 208 2.35 11.57 4.64
CA TYR A 208 2.98 10.38 5.24
C TYR A 208 2.43 8.98 4.83
N GLY A 209 2.03 8.80 3.56
CA GLY A 209 1.47 7.58 2.96
C GLY A 209 -0.01 7.37 3.26
N ASP A 210 -0.66 6.65 2.35
CA ASP A 210 -2.12 6.43 2.43
C ASP A 210 -2.48 5.67 3.72
N ILE A 211 -1.71 4.62 4.07
CA ILE A 211 -1.89 3.83 5.30
C ILE A 211 -1.73 4.73 6.54
N GLY A 212 -0.64 5.50 6.60
CA GLY A 212 -0.38 6.38 7.74
C GLY A 212 -1.50 7.40 7.95
N ARG A 213 -2.06 7.92 6.86
CA ARG A 213 -3.20 8.84 6.91
C ARG A 213 -4.47 8.15 7.39
N ALA A 214 -4.73 6.94 6.91
CA ALA A 214 -5.87 6.14 7.35
C ALA A 214 -5.80 5.83 8.86
N VAL A 215 -4.61 5.52 9.39
CA VAL A 215 -4.37 5.39 10.83
C VAL A 215 -4.62 6.71 11.56
N ALA A 216 -4.08 7.83 11.06
CA ALA A 216 -4.18 9.12 11.72
C ALA A 216 -5.62 9.63 11.83
N VAL A 217 -6.42 9.52 10.76
CA VAL A 217 -7.85 9.90 10.78
C VAL A 217 -8.58 9.18 11.92
N ARG A 218 -8.37 7.87 12.05
CA ARG A 218 -9.02 7.04 13.05
C ARG A 218 -8.47 7.30 14.47
N ALA A 219 -7.16 7.48 14.60
CA ALA A 219 -6.52 7.80 15.88
C ALA A 219 -6.99 9.19 16.41
N LYS A 220 -7.08 10.18 15.52
CA LYS A 220 -7.61 11.52 15.90
C LYS A 220 -9.07 11.45 16.35
N ALA A 221 -9.91 10.66 15.66
CA ALA A 221 -11.31 10.47 16.07
C ALA A 221 -11.43 9.85 17.47
N LEU A 222 -10.43 9.09 17.92
CA LEU A 222 -10.33 8.51 19.28
C LEU A 222 -9.63 9.44 20.29
N GLY A 223 -9.36 10.68 19.91
CA GLY A 223 -8.74 11.68 20.80
C GLY A 223 -7.24 11.49 21.02
N MET A 224 -6.55 10.74 20.16
CA MET A 224 -5.10 10.55 20.26
C MET A 224 -4.34 11.76 19.71
N ARG A 225 -3.12 11.94 20.22
CA ARG A 225 -2.10 12.79 19.60
C ARG A 225 -1.38 11.99 18.52
N VAL A 226 -1.23 12.56 17.33
CA VAL A 226 -0.63 11.88 16.16
C VAL A 226 0.65 12.58 15.74
N VAL A 227 1.74 11.83 15.70
CA VAL A 227 3.05 12.26 15.22
C VAL A 227 3.37 11.51 13.93
N GLY A 228 3.51 12.22 12.83
CA GLY A 228 3.89 11.66 11.54
C GLY A 228 5.41 11.70 11.36
N MET A 229 5.96 10.67 10.71
CA MET A 229 7.34 10.69 10.24
C MET A 229 7.40 10.27 8.77
N ARG A 230 8.16 11.01 7.98
CA ARG A 230 8.34 10.72 6.55
C ARG A 230 9.65 11.30 6.03
N ARG A 231 10.08 10.88 4.84
CA ARG A 231 11.32 11.38 4.22
C ARG A 231 11.31 12.90 3.98
N ASP A 232 10.19 13.44 3.52
CA ASP A 232 10.00 14.87 3.25
C ASP A 232 8.79 15.41 4.04
N PRO A 233 9.02 15.99 5.23
CA PRO A 233 7.96 16.56 6.06
C PRO A 233 7.17 17.70 5.40
N GLY A 234 7.78 18.40 4.43
CA GLY A 234 7.13 19.50 3.69
C GLY A 234 5.82 19.09 3.03
N LYS A 235 5.73 17.84 2.60
CA LYS A 235 4.52 17.27 2.00
C LYS A 235 3.37 17.04 2.99
N SER A 236 3.57 17.21 4.30
CA SER A 236 2.55 17.05 5.36
C SER A 236 2.07 18.38 5.95
N VAL A 237 2.48 19.50 5.38
CA VAL A 237 2.10 20.83 5.91
C VAL A 237 0.58 21.02 5.98
N ALA A 238 -0.17 20.53 4.98
CA ALA A 238 -1.62 20.60 4.97
C ALA A 238 -2.24 19.79 6.12
N ASP A 239 -1.75 18.56 6.37
CA ASP A 239 -2.25 17.69 7.43
C ASP A 239 -1.92 18.23 8.82
N VAL A 240 -0.77 18.89 8.99
CA VAL A 240 -0.44 19.61 10.23
C VAL A 240 -1.36 20.83 10.42
N LYS A 241 -1.56 21.63 9.36
CA LYS A 241 -2.45 22.81 9.41
C LYS A 241 -3.90 22.43 9.71
N SER A 242 -4.40 21.33 9.15
CA SER A 242 -5.76 20.81 9.42
C SER A 242 -5.87 20.07 10.76
N LYS A 243 -4.78 19.96 11.53
CA LYS A 243 -4.70 19.19 12.79
C LYS A 243 -5.03 17.71 12.65
N LEU A 244 -4.93 17.16 11.45
CA LEU A 244 -5.00 15.72 11.24
C LEU A 244 -3.81 15.01 11.88
N ILE A 245 -2.63 15.62 11.83
CA ILE A 245 -1.48 15.25 12.64
C ILE A 245 -1.01 16.47 13.45
N ASP A 246 -0.49 16.22 14.63
CA ASP A 246 -0.01 17.29 15.51
C ASP A 246 1.39 17.78 15.12
N MET A 247 2.24 16.86 14.65
CA MET A 247 3.62 17.12 14.22
C MET A 247 4.03 16.19 13.10
N CYS A 248 4.97 16.62 12.25
CA CYS A 248 5.62 15.77 11.25
C CYS A 248 7.14 15.99 11.25
N TYR A 249 7.88 14.90 11.38
CA TYR A 249 9.34 14.92 11.39
C TYR A 249 9.94 14.20 10.18
N LYS A 250 11.20 14.52 9.87
CA LYS A 250 11.96 13.76 8.89
C LYS A 250 12.28 12.38 9.45
N LEU A 251 12.01 11.33 8.68
CA LEU A 251 12.33 9.96 9.06
C LEU A 251 13.82 9.71 8.84
N THR A 252 14.58 9.72 9.93
CA THR A 252 15.97 9.24 10.04
C THR A 252 16.07 8.38 11.30
N PRO A 253 17.08 7.49 11.42
CA PRO A 253 17.28 6.70 12.63
C PRO A 253 17.36 7.55 13.90
N GLU A 254 18.06 8.68 13.88
CA GLU A 254 18.24 9.58 15.02
C GLU A 254 16.92 10.23 15.43
N THR A 255 16.14 10.70 14.45
CA THR A 255 14.84 11.34 14.73
C THR A 255 13.85 10.29 15.22
N LEU A 256 13.84 9.09 14.61
CA LEU A 256 12.99 7.98 15.04
C LEU A 256 13.30 7.59 16.49
N LYS A 257 14.57 7.40 16.84
CA LYS A 257 15.02 7.12 18.19
C LYS A 257 14.51 8.14 19.21
N THR A 258 14.62 9.43 18.86
CA THR A 258 14.15 10.50 19.74
C THR A 258 12.64 10.48 19.93
N GLN A 259 11.88 10.27 18.85
CA GLN A 259 10.41 10.37 18.89
C GLN A 259 9.75 9.15 19.57
N VAL A 260 10.28 7.93 19.38
CA VAL A 260 9.69 6.72 20.00
C VAL A 260 9.69 6.79 21.54
N ALA A 261 10.65 7.51 22.13
CA ALA A 261 10.77 7.63 23.58
C ALA A 261 9.55 8.27 24.27
N SER A 262 8.74 9.03 23.55
CA SER A 262 7.57 9.72 24.08
C SER A 262 6.22 9.08 23.65
N CYS A 263 6.25 8.07 22.78
CA CYS A 263 5.02 7.55 22.16
C CYS A 263 4.48 6.31 22.88
N ASP A 264 3.16 6.17 22.91
CA ASP A 264 2.46 5.01 23.48
C ASP A 264 2.28 3.90 22.44
N PHE A 265 2.16 4.29 21.17
CA PHE A 265 2.07 3.39 20.02
C PHE A 265 3.04 3.84 18.94
N VAL A 266 3.71 2.89 18.32
CA VAL A 266 4.62 3.13 17.19
C VAL A 266 4.16 2.26 16.02
N VAL A 267 3.65 2.90 14.96
CA VAL A 267 3.17 2.21 13.75
C VAL A 267 4.21 2.32 12.66
N LEU A 268 4.66 1.18 12.16
CA LEU A 268 5.52 1.06 10.99
C LEU A 268 4.68 0.67 9.78
N ALA A 269 4.62 1.58 8.80
CA ALA A 269 3.93 1.39 7.52
C ALA A 269 4.86 1.77 6.35
N THR A 270 6.13 1.43 6.49
CA THR A 270 7.16 1.68 5.46
C THR A 270 7.25 0.51 4.49
N PRO A 271 7.47 0.77 3.18
CA PRO A 271 7.90 -0.26 2.26
C PRO A 271 9.30 -0.74 2.61
N HIS A 272 9.65 -1.95 2.17
CA HIS A 272 11.00 -2.45 2.28
C HIS A 272 11.89 -1.85 1.18
N THR A 273 13.00 -1.28 1.59
CA THR A 273 14.06 -0.75 0.72
C THR A 273 15.40 -0.94 1.44
N PRO A 274 16.55 -0.81 0.75
CA PRO A 274 17.85 -0.87 1.43
C PRO A 274 17.95 0.04 2.65
N GLU A 275 17.35 1.23 2.59
CA GLU A 275 17.43 2.21 3.69
C GLU A 275 16.38 2.02 4.78
N THR A 276 15.36 1.17 4.55
CA THR A 276 14.37 0.80 5.57
C THR A 276 14.61 -0.59 6.15
N THR A 277 15.58 -1.33 5.62
CA THR A 277 15.98 -2.62 6.18
C THR A 277 16.44 -2.42 7.64
N ASN A 278 15.84 -3.17 8.56
CA ASN A 278 16.08 -3.05 10.02
C ASN A 278 15.95 -1.61 10.56
N LEU A 279 15.05 -0.80 9.96
CA LEU A 279 14.78 0.57 10.43
C LEU A 279 14.36 0.58 11.91
N MET A 280 13.54 -0.40 12.32
CA MET A 280 13.23 -0.68 13.72
C MET A 280 14.34 -1.59 14.28
N SER A 281 15.46 -0.97 14.59
CA SER A 281 16.65 -1.63 15.13
C SER A 281 16.54 -1.86 16.64
N ARG A 282 17.46 -2.65 17.21
CA ARG A 282 17.62 -2.84 18.66
C ARG A 282 17.62 -1.50 19.40
N GLU A 283 18.43 -0.56 18.95
CA GLU A 283 18.56 0.75 19.58
C GLU A 283 17.23 1.52 19.59
N ILE A 284 16.41 1.42 18.54
CA ILE A 284 15.11 2.05 18.50
C ILE A 284 14.16 1.42 19.51
N PHE A 285 14.09 0.08 19.58
CA PHE A 285 13.26 -0.63 20.54
C PHE A 285 13.64 -0.33 21.98
N GLU A 286 14.94 -0.28 22.30
CA GLU A 286 15.44 0.03 23.64
C GLU A 286 15.08 1.46 24.11
N ASN A 287 14.83 2.37 23.17
CA ASN A 287 14.39 3.73 23.47
C ASN A 287 12.86 3.90 23.59
N MET A 288 12.07 2.88 23.26
CA MET A 288 10.62 2.91 23.47
C MET A 288 10.26 2.86 24.97
N LYS A 289 9.09 3.44 25.32
CA LYS A 289 8.60 3.35 26.72
C LYS A 289 8.26 1.91 27.08
N PRO A 290 8.42 1.48 28.35
CA PRO A 290 7.98 0.16 28.77
C PRO A 290 6.48 -0.11 28.58
N THR A 291 5.68 0.95 28.47
CA THR A 291 4.23 0.87 28.20
C THR A 291 3.88 0.95 26.73
N SER A 292 4.87 1.10 25.85
CA SER A 292 4.65 1.25 24.42
C SER A 292 4.32 -0.06 23.73
N VAL A 293 3.51 0.05 22.67
CA VAL A 293 3.18 -1.06 21.77
C VAL A 293 3.71 -0.75 20.37
N PHE A 294 4.40 -1.72 19.78
CA PHE A 294 4.85 -1.66 18.40
C PHE A 294 3.80 -2.29 17.47
N VAL A 295 3.54 -1.67 16.32
CA VAL A 295 2.58 -2.15 15.31
C VAL A 295 3.24 -2.15 13.95
N ASN A 296 3.27 -3.30 13.27
CA ASN A 296 3.84 -3.42 11.93
C ASN A 296 2.78 -3.83 10.91
N VAL A 297 2.44 -2.91 10.01
CA VAL A 297 1.57 -3.10 8.83
C VAL A 297 2.32 -2.77 7.53
N GLY A 298 3.64 -2.68 7.59
CA GLY A 298 4.51 -2.40 6.45
C GLY A 298 5.14 -3.65 5.87
N ARG A 299 6.40 -3.92 6.25
CA ARG A 299 7.15 -5.13 5.86
C ARG A 299 7.98 -5.63 7.04
N GLY A 300 8.05 -6.96 7.20
CA GLY A 300 8.83 -7.60 8.25
C GLY A 300 10.33 -7.30 8.16
N ALA A 301 10.89 -7.24 6.95
CA ALA A 301 12.31 -6.91 6.74
C ALA A 301 12.72 -5.50 7.19
N CYS A 302 11.75 -4.62 7.50
CA CYS A 302 12.03 -3.31 8.09
C CYS A 302 12.30 -3.37 9.61
N VAL A 303 12.22 -4.57 10.22
CA VAL A 303 12.36 -4.82 11.64
C VAL A 303 13.54 -5.75 11.90
N ASP A 304 14.38 -5.41 12.87
CA ASP A 304 15.29 -6.35 13.52
C ASP A 304 14.44 -7.27 14.41
N GLU A 305 13.96 -8.40 13.84
CA GLU A 305 13.03 -9.30 14.52
C GLU A 305 13.65 -9.99 15.73
N ASP A 306 14.95 -10.26 15.70
CA ASP A 306 15.66 -10.83 16.84
C ASP A 306 15.68 -9.84 18.01
N ALA A 307 15.95 -8.57 17.74
CA ALA A 307 15.88 -7.51 18.75
C ALA A 307 14.45 -7.30 19.27
N LEU A 308 13.44 -7.40 18.41
CA LEU A 308 12.03 -7.32 18.81
C LEU A 308 11.67 -8.46 19.77
N ILE A 309 12.05 -9.70 19.46
CA ILE A 309 11.84 -10.87 20.31
C ILE A 309 12.48 -10.67 21.69
N GLU A 310 13.71 -10.17 21.76
CA GLU A 310 14.40 -9.93 23.03
C GLU A 310 13.70 -8.86 23.88
N VAL A 311 13.30 -7.72 23.30
CA VAL A 311 12.61 -6.67 24.08
C VAL A 311 11.21 -7.09 24.52
N LEU A 312 10.54 -7.95 23.77
CA LEU A 312 9.24 -8.54 24.14
C LEU A 312 9.42 -9.56 25.28
N THR A 313 10.41 -10.46 25.17
CA THR A 313 10.72 -11.47 26.19
C THR A 313 11.10 -10.82 27.52
N SER A 314 11.87 -9.74 27.47
CA SER A 314 12.28 -8.99 28.68
C SER A 314 11.24 -7.99 29.17
N ASN A 315 10.06 -7.90 28.54
CA ASN A 315 9.03 -6.89 28.81
C ASN A 315 9.57 -5.45 28.80
N LYS A 316 10.57 -5.18 27.95
CA LYS A 316 11.10 -3.85 27.76
C LYS A 316 10.09 -2.91 27.09
N ILE A 317 9.20 -3.47 26.27
CA ILE A 317 8.00 -2.83 25.72
C ILE A 317 6.76 -3.65 26.09
N ALA A 318 5.58 -3.03 26.09
CA ALA A 318 4.34 -3.69 26.52
C ALA A 318 3.87 -4.80 25.58
N GLY A 319 4.17 -4.68 24.27
CA GLY A 319 3.77 -5.69 23.31
C GLY A 319 4.00 -5.27 21.86
N ALA A 320 3.65 -6.17 20.95
CA ALA A 320 3.66 -5.91 19.51
C ALA A 320 2.45 -6.51 18.80
N ALA A 321 1.93 -5.77 17.79
CA ALA A 321 0.97 -6.28 16.81
C ALA A 321 1.66 -6.37 15.46
N LEU A 322 1.69 -7.57 14.89
CA LEU A 322 2.44 -7.87 13.67
C LEU A 322 1.50 -8.49 12.64
N ASP A 323 1.22 -7.74 11.59
CA ASP A 323 0.57 -8.31 10.39
C ASP A 323 1.60 -8.99 9.50
N VAL A 324 2.84 -8.49 9.51
CA VAL A 324 3.96 -8.98 8.70
C VAL A 324 5.16 -9.35 9.55
N THR A 325 5.90 -10.38 9.13
CA THR A 325 7.10 -10.91 9.80
C THR A 325 8.29 -10.96 8.84
N LYS A 326 9.50 -11.12 9.37
CA LYS A 326 10.74 -11.13 8.56
C LYS A 326 10.75 -12.28 7.56
N THR A 327 10.24 -13.45 7.97
CA THR A 327 10.06 -14.62 7.12
C THR A 327 8.56 -14.96 7.09
N GLU A 328 8.01 -15.08 5.89
CA GLU A 328 6.61 -15.43 5.67
C GLU A 328 6.50 -16.64 4.74
N PRO A 329 5.73 -17.68 5.13
CA PRO A 329 5.02 -17.86 6.40
C PRO A 329 5.97 -17.87 7.60
N LEU A 330 5.47 -17.37 8.78
CA LEU A 330 6.24 -17.39 10.03
C LEU A 330 6.63 -18.83 10.39
N PRO A 331 7.94 -19.13 10.56
CA PRO A 331 8.39 -20.47 10.93
C PRO A 331 7.72 -20.98 12.20
N SER A 332 7.39 -22.27 12.24
CA SER A 332 6.71 -22.91 13.38
C SER A 332 7.48 -22.83 14.70
N GLU A 333 8.80 -22.76 14.63
CA GLU A 333 9.72 -22.61 15.75
C GLU A 333 9.87 -21.18 16.28
N SER A 334 9.27 -20.19 15.61
CA SER A 334 9.39 -18.79 16.03
C SER A 334 8.79 -18.59 17.44
N PRO A 335 9.53 -17.93 18.35
CA PRO A 335 9.01 -17.62 19.70
C PRO A 335 7.77 -16.72 19.67
N LEU A 336 7.56 -15.94 18.59
CA LEU A 336 6.42 -15.03 18.47
C LEU A 336 5.07 -15.74 18.60
N TRP A 337 4.97 -17.03 18.23
CA TRP A 337 3.74 -17.82 18.36
C TRP A 337 3.26 -17.96 19.80
N GLY A 338 4.20 -18.11 20.76
CA GLY A 338 3.89 -18.35 22.16
C GLY A 338 3.85 -17.11 23.05
N MET A 339 4.13 -15.92 22.51
CA MET A 339 4.20 -14.68 23.30
C MET A 339 2.82 -14.10 23.55
N GLU A 340 2.39 -14.01 24.82
CA GLU A 340 1.11 -13.43 25.21
C GLU A 340 0.99 -11.92 24.92
N ASN A 341 2.13 -11.22 24.85
CA ASN A 341 2.23 -9.82 24.52
C ASN A 341 2.45 -9.57 23.02
N VAL A 342 2.16 -10.56 22.17
CA VAL A 342 2.17 -10.45 20.71
C VAL A 342 0.80 -10.76 20.13
N PHE A 343 0.37 -9.93 19.17
CA PHE A 343 -0.80 -10.17 18.35
C PHE A 343 -0.38 -10.35 16.90
N LEU A 344 -0.70 -11.51 16.29
CA LEU A 344 -0.35 -11.86 14.89
C LEU A 344 -1.60 -11.93 14.02
N SER A 345 -1.51 -11.48 12.76
CA SER A 345 -2.60 -11.54 11.77
C SER A 345 -2.20 -12.09 10.39
N PHE A 346 -1.00 -12.65 10.24
CA PHE A 346 -0.59 -13.48 9.11
C PHE A 346 -0.70 -12.83 7.73
N HIS A 347 -0.35 -11.54 7.63
CA HIS A 347 -0.42 -10.73 6.42
C HIS A 347 -1.84 -10.71 5.80
N THR A 348 -2.84 -10.57 6.66
CA THR A 348 -4.27 -10.57 6.27
C THR A 348 -5.01 -9.28 6.67
N ALA A 349 -4.30 -8.30 7.21
CA ALA A 349 -4.92 -7.04 7.65
C ALA A 349 -5.56 -6.24 6.51
N ASP A 350 -5.17 -6.51 5.26
CA ASP A 350 -5.75 -5.91 4.06
C ASP A 350 -6.70 -6.85 3.30
N LEU A 351 -6.77 -8.12 3.67
CA LEU A 351 -7.57 -9.14 2.97
C LEU A 351 -9.05 -9.06 3.38
N THR A 352 -9.73 -8.04 2.92
CA THR A 352 -11.16 -7.80 3.14
C THR A 352 -12.03 -8.54 2.14
N ASP A 353 -13.33 -8.68 2.43
CA ASP A 353 -14.30 -9.33 1.52
C ASP A 353 -14.34 -8.68 0.12
N ASP A 354 -14.05 -7.37 0.04
CA ASP A 354 -14.00 -6.58 -1.19
C ASP A 354 -12.59 -6.34 -1.74
N TYR A 355 -11.58 -7.11 -1.26
CA TYR A 355 -10.17 -6.97 -1.63
C TYR A 355 -9.94 -6.84 -3.15
N PHE A 356 -10.53 -7.74 -3.93
CA PHE A 356 -10.39 -7.74 -5.38
C PHE A 356 -11.12 -6.57 -6.05
N ASP A 357 -12.27 -6.15 -5.50
CA ASP A 357 -13.00 -4.99 -6.01
C ASP A 357 -12.25 -3.68 -5.75
N LEU A 358 -11.60 -3.55 -4.60
CA LEU A 358 -10.71 -2.44 -4.30
C LEU A 358 -9.54 -2.37 -5.29
N THR A 359 -8.96 -3.50 -5.62
CA THR A 359 -7.90 -3.63 -6.63
C THR A 359 -8.37 -3.20 -8.02
N LEU A 360 -9.54 -3.69 -8.47
CA LEU A 360 -10.14 -3.30 -9.75
C LEU A 360 -10.46 -1.80 -9.81
N ARG A 361 -10.90 -1.21 -8.71
CA ARG A 361 -11.17 0.22 -8.61
C ARG A 361 -9.91 1.05 -8.88
N VAL A 362 -8.78 0.66 -8.28
CA VAL A 362 -7.49 1.32 -8.53
C VAL A 362 -7.03 1.08 -9.96
N PHE A 363 -7.18 -0.14 -10.49
CA PHE A 363 -6.86 -0.43 -11.89
C PHE A 363 -7.68 0.43 -12.86
N LYS A 364 -8.99 0.58 -12.64
CA LYS A 364 -9.86 1.47 -13.43
C LYS A 364 -9.36 2.92 -13.45
N GLN A 365 -8.91 3.44 -12.31
CA GLN A 365 -8.31 4.79 -12.25
C GLN A 365 -7.05 4.90 -13.14
N HIS A 366 -6.22 3.86 -13.15
CA HIS A 366 -5.04 3.81 -14.01
C HIS A 366 -5.40 3.65 -15.48
N VAL A 367 -6.47 2.93 -15.81
CA VAL A 367 -7.01 2.85 -17.18
C VAL A 367 -7.45 4.23 -17.66
N SER A 368 -8.22 4.97 -16.86
CA SER A 368 -8.62 6.34 -17.20
C SER A 368 -7.41 7.25 -17.44
N ALA A 369 -6.42 7.19 -16.53
CA ALA A 369 -5.18 7.94 -16.69
C ALA A 369 -4.39 7.52 -17.95
N TYR A 370 -4.32 6.22 -18.25
CA TYR A 370 -3.69 5.69 -19.48
C TYR A 370 -4.36 6.21 -20.76
N LEU A 371 -5.68 6.32 -20.73
CA LEU A 371 -6.48 6.84 -21.86
C LEU A 371 -6.48 8.38 -21.95
N GLY A 372 -5.88 9.08 -20.99
CA GLY A 372 -5.94 10.55 -20.91
C GLY A 372 -7.31 11.09 -20.49
N GLU A 373 -8.14 10.26 -19.84
CA GLU A 373 -9.47 10.62 -19.37
C GLU A 373 -9.44 11.18 -17.94
N PRO A 374 -10.46 11.95 -17.52
CA PRO A 374 -10.59 12.38 -16.13
C PRO A 374 -10.64 11.18 -15.19
N VAL A 375 -9.87 11.22 -14.10
CA VAL A 375 -9.85 10.17 -13.09
C VAL A 375 -10.89 10.49 -12.01
N GLU A 376 -11.91 9.65 -11.87
CA GLU A 376 -12.85 9.75 -10.77
C GLU A 376 -12.15 9.36 -9.46
N GLN A 377 -12.14 10.26 -8.49
CA GLN A 377 -11.69 9.96 -7.14
C GLN A 377 -12.88 9.35 -6.37
N THR A 378 -12.88 8.04 -6.17
CA THR A 378 -13.95 7.35 -5.46
C THR A 378 -13.47 6.81 -4.12
N GLY A 379 -14.24 7.08 -3.06
CA GLY A 379 -14.14 6.43 -1.76
C GLY A 379 -13.00 6.90 -0.84
N ASP A 380 -12.75 6.13 0.21
CA ASP A 380 -11.79 6.41 1.30
C ASP A 380 -10.32 6.47 0.88
N SER A 381 -9.98 6.05 -0.34
CA SER A 381 -8.66 6.25 -0.93
C SER A 381 -8.55 7.70 -1.43
N LEU A 382 -8.64 8.64 -0.51
CA LEU A 382 -8.69 10.08 -0.76
C LEU A 382 -7.49 10.64 -1.54
N ASN A 383 -6.50 9.82 -1.90
CA ASN A 383 -5.24 10.28 -2.50
C ASN A 383 -4.48 9.22 -3.32
N ALA A 384 -5.13 8.20 -3.88
CA ALA A 384 -4.42 7.41 -4.87
C ALA A 384 -4.06 8.35 -6.04
N PRO A 385 -2.77 8.56 -6.33
CA PRO A 385 -2.41 9.38 -7.48
C PRO A 385 -2.99 8.70 -8.72
N ALA A 386 -3.45 9.51 -9.69
CA ALA A 386 -3.98 9.00 -10.94
C ALA A 386 -3.03 8.02 -11.67
N TRP A 387 -1.77 7.95 -11.24
CA TRP A 387 -0.72 7.09 -11.81
C TRP A 387 0.29 6.70 -10.71
N ASN A 388 0.06 5.55 -10.05
CA ASN A 388 0.98 5.00 -9.02
C ASN A 388 2.20 4.34 -9.67
N LEU A 389 3.16 5.14 -10.11
CA LEU A 389 4.36 4.62 -10.74
C LEU A 389 5.28 3.96 -9.71
N VAL A 390 5.67 2.72 -9.98
CA VAL A 390 6.66 1.97 -9.22
C VAL A 390 8.06 2.44 -9.61
N ASN A 391 8.85 2.83 -8.61
CA ASN A 391 10.29 2.99 -8.81
C ASN A 391 10.94 1.60 -8.71
N LYS A 392 11.35 1.04 -9.85
CA LYS A 392 11.89 -0.32 -9.94
C LYS A 392 13.25 -0.50 -9.28
N GLU A 393 14.05 0.57 -9.17
CA GLU A 393 15.36 0.53 -8.50
C GLU A 393 15.19 0.40 -7.00
N SER A 394 14.21 1.08 -6.43
CA SER A 394 13.93 1.04 -4.99
C SER A 394 12.93 -0.05 -4.59
N GLY A 395 12.33 -0.74 -5.56
CA GLY A 395 11.42 -1.85 -5.32
C GLY A 395 9.99 -1.45 -4.93
N TYR A 396 9.63 -0.15 -5.06
CA TYR A 396 8.33 0.33 -4.58
C TYR A 396 7.79 1.53 -5.37
#